data_21a355951300d6f8ed23b2de59bae69a
#
_entry.id   21a355951300d6f8ed23b2de59bae69a
#
_cell.length_a   1.000
_cell.length_b   1.000
_cell.length_c   1.000
_cell.angle_alpha   90.00
_cell.angle_beta   90.00
_cell.angle_gamma   90.00
#
_symmetry.space_group_name_H-M   'P 1'
#
loop_
_entity.id
_entity.type
_entity.pdbx_description
1 polymer ?
#
loop_
_entity_poly.entity_id
_entity_poly.type
_entity_poly.pdbx_seq_one_letter_code
_entity_poly.pdbx_strand_id
1 'polypeptide(L)'
;LAKHFTLIAWDQRGAGLAYSKKEAKNLTLTKELYVEDAHNIVLWAKEKFNKDKIIIVGHSFGSVLGVWLAEKYPEDILAYVGVGQCVDYIRNEDLSYAWTLEKAEELGDKKALKVLQKISPPKNGMYKENHRKSIIKQRAILHKYGGANYSSRKPYWQELLFHELPIMLKEYSVLQIIKYIKGVSYSPN
;
A
#
# COMPACT_ATOMS: atom_id res chain seq x y z
N LEU A 1 -13.55 11.19 -11.50
CA LEU A 1 -14.06 11.53 -10.16
C LEU A 1 -14.01 13.03 -9.90
N ALA A 2 -12.89 13.72 -10.10
CA ALA A 2 -12.73 15.16 -9.81
C ALA A 2 -13.73 16.11 -10.51
N LYS A 3 -14.43 15.67 -11.55
CA LYS A 3 -15.52 16.45 -12.18
C LYS A 3 -16.79 16.52 -11.31
N HIS A 4 -16.98 15.60 -10.40
CA HIS A 4 -18.21 15.45 -9.62
C HIS A 4 -17.99 15.46 -8.10
N PHE A 5 -16.76 15.31 -7.66
CA PHE A 5 -16.39 15.22 -6.24
C PHE A 5 -15.19 16.10 -5.94
N THR A 6 -15.16 16.67 -4.74
CA THR A 6 -13.91 17.18 -4.15
C THR A 6 -13.10 15.99 -3.66
N LEU A 7 -11.90 15.83 -4.19
CA LEU A 7 -10.98 14.76 -3.80
C LEU A 7 -10.00 15.27 -2.75
N ILE A 8 -9.86 14.51 -1.67
CA ILE A 8 -8.91 14.78 -0.61
C ILE A 8 -7.97 13.58 -0.54
N ALA A 9 -6.69 13.84 -0.72
CA ALA A 9 -5.63 12.87 -0.50
C ALA A 9 -4.64 13.48 0.49
N TRP A 10 -4.09 12.65 1.39
CA TRP A 10 -3.10 13.10 2.36
C TRP A 10 -1.93 12.12 2.44
N ASP A 11 -0.79 12.64 2.84
CA ASP A 11 0.35 11.80 3.17
C ASP A 11 0.19 11.28 4.59
N GLN A 12 0.17 9.96 4.73
CA GLN A 12 0.08 9.31 6.04
C GLN A 12 1.30 9.66 6.91
N ARG A 13 1.09 9.66 8.21
CA ARG A 13 2.18 9.83 9.19
C ARG A 13 3.34 8.90 8.88
N GLY A 14 4.54 9.45 8.84
CA GLY A 14 5.76 8.73 8.51
C GLY A 14 5.98 8.47 7.01
N ALA A 15 5.15 9.00 6.12
CA ALA A 15 5.31 8.89 4.67
C ALA A 15 5.20 10.24 3.97
N GLY A 16 5.62 10.33 2.71
CA GLY A 16 5.47 11.49 1.86
C GLY A 16 6.00 12.78 2.48
N LEU A 17 5.19 13.83 2.45
CA LEU A 17 5.51 15.13 3.07
C LEU A 17 5.44 15.08 4.61
N ALA A 18 4.66 14.14 5.16
CA ALA A 18 4.57 13.90 6.59
C ALA A 18 5.76 13.10 7.15
N TYR A 19 6.75 12.73 6.33
CA TYR A 19 7.95 12.04 6.78
C TYR A 19 8.95 13.01 7.43
N SER A 20 9.31 12.71 8.66
CA SER A 20 10.41 13.36 9.40
C SER A 20 11.37 12.31 9.93
N LYS A 21 12.66 12.37 9.54
CA LYS A 21 13.70 11.46 10.03
C LYS A 21 13.86 11.52 11.55
N LYS A 22 13.65 12.68 12.16
CA LYS A 22 13.74 12.88 13.61
C LYS A 22 12.61 12.14 14.33
N GLU A 23 11.39 12.31 13.84
CA GLU A 23 10.19 11.70 14.41
C GLU A 23 10.12 10.19 14.14
N ALA A 24 10.50 9.76 12.93
CA ALA A 24 10.48 8.35 12.53
C ALA A 24 11.33 7.44 13.42
N LYS A 25 12.38 7.97 14.09
CA LYS A 25 13.21 7.18 15.00
C LYS A 25 12.47 6.72 16.26
N ASN A 26 11.48 7.49 16.70
CA ASN A 26 10.73 7.26 17.94
C ASN A 26 9.26 6.95 17.69
N LEU A 27 8.86 6.88 16.41
CA LEU A 27 7.47 6.68 16.02
C LEU A 27 7.15 5.18 15.96
N THR A 28 6.27 4.73 16.84
CA THR A 28 5.63 3.42 16.72
C THR A 28 4.28 3.63 16.07
N LEU A 29 4.14 3.15 14.84
CA LEU A 29 2.88 3.22 14.11
C LEU A 29 2.00 2.04 14.53
N THR A 30 0.80 2.32 15.03
CA THR A 30 -0.19 1.32 15.43
C THR A 30 -1.45 1.45 14.57
N LYS A 31 -2.29 0.41 14.57
CA LYS A 31 -3.61 0.46 13.93
C LYS A 31 -4.41 1.67 14.42
N GLU A 32 -4.44 1.87 15.73
CA GLU A 32 -5.19 2.95 16.38
C GLU A 32 -4.74 4.32 15.89
N LEU A 33 -3.42 4.53 15.82
CA LEU A 33 -2.84 5.80 15.38
C LEU A 33 -3.18 6.10 13.90
N TYR A 34 -3.13 5.09 13.03
CA TYR A 34 -3.55 5.27 11.63
C TYR A 34 -5.04 5.61 11.51
N VAL A 35 -5.88 4.94 12.28
CA VAL A 35 -7.33 5.19 12.26
C VAL A 35 -7.65 6.57 12.81
N GLU A 36 -6.99 7.01 13.87
CA GLU A 36 -7.17 8.35 14.44
C GLU A 36 -6.71 9.45 13.48
N ASP A 37 -5.55 9.29 12.85
CA ASP A 37 -5.08 10.25 11.83
C ASP A 37 -6.08 10.36 10.68
N ALA A 38 -6.58 9.23 10.17
CA ALA A 38 -7.58 9.20 9.12
C ALA A 38 -8.89 9.86 9.56
N HIS A 39 -9.35 9.60 10.79
CA HIS A 39 -10.57 10.23 11.34
C HIS A 39 -10.41 11.73 11.50
N ASN A 40 -9.26 12.23 11.93
CA ASN A 40 -9.00 13.66 11.99
C ASN A 40 -9.12 14.34 10.60
N ILE A 41 -8.68 13.67 9.53
CA ILE A 41 -8.90 14.17 8.16
C ILE A 41 -10.38 14.14 7.79
N VAL A 42 -11.12 13.11 8.20
CA VAL A 42 -12.59 13.03 8.00
C VAL A 42 -13.29 14.21 8.67
N LEU A 43 -13.00 14.46 9.95
CA LEU A 43 -13.60 15.56 10.71
C LEU A 43 -13.27 16.92 10.10
N TRP A 44 -11.99 17.14 9.75
CA TRP A 44 -11.57 18.34 9.03
C TRP A 44 -12.32 18.53 7.70
N ALA A 45 -12.49 17.45 6.93
CA ALA A 45 -13.19 17.51 5.66
C ALA A 45 -14.69 17.82 5.83
N LYS A 46 -15.34 17.21 6.83
CA LYS A 46 -16.74 17.50 7.18
C LYS A 46 -16.93 18.97 7.51
N GLU A 47 -16.09 19.52 8.37
CA GLU A 47 -16.12 20.92 8.75
C GLU A 47 -15.86 21.85 7.55
N LYS A 48 -14.74 21.59 6.83
CA LYS A 48 -14.28 22.42 5.69
C LYS A 48 -15.30 22.54 4.57
N PHE A 49 -16.02 21.45 4.29
CA PHE A 49 -16.98 21.38 3.16
C PHE A 49 -18.44 21.37 3.61
N ASN A 50 -18.71 21.58 4.89
CA ASN A 50 -20.04 21.56 5.49
C ASN A 50 -20.83 20.30 5.09
N LYS A 51 -20.27 19.12 5.42
CA LYS A 51 -20.85 17.81 5.12
C LYS A 51 -21.02 17.00 6.40
N ASP A 52 -22.17 16.34 6.53
CA ASP A 52 -22.43 15.45 7.66
C ASP A 52 -21.64 14.14 7.57
N LYS A 53 -21.44 13.64 6.34
CA LYS A 53 -20.74 12.40 6.04
C LYS A 53 -19.90 12.54 4.78
N ILE A 54 -18.85 11.73 4.68
CA ILE A 54 -17.98 11.68 3.50
C ILE A 54 -17.88 10.26 2.90
N ILE A 55 -17.40 10.17 1.68
CA ILE A 55 -17.12 8.89 1.01
C ILE A 55 -15.64 8.60 1.17
N ILE A 56 -15.33 7.39 1.64
CA ILE A 56 -13.97 6.89 1.75
C ILE A 56 -13.64 6.02 0.55
N VAL A 57 -12.50 6.27 -0.08
CA VAL A 57 -11.93 5.41 -1.13
C VAL A 57 -10.57 4.92 -0.65
N GLY A 58 -10.46 3.62 -0.41
CA GLY A 58 -9.23 2.98 0.06
C GLY A 58 -8.62 2.09 -1.01
N HIS A 59 -7.33 2.32 -1.37
CA HIS A 59 -6.59 1.48 -2.30
C HIS A 59 -5.49 0.70 -1.57
N SER A 60 -5.34 -0.60 -1.86
CA SER A 60 -4.32 -1.47 -1.27
C SER A 60 -4.34 -1.41 0.26
N PHE A 61 -3.26 -1.00 0.95
CA PHE A 61 -3.26 -0.78 2.40
C PHE A 61 -4.35 0.22 2.84
N GLY A 62 -4.65 1.25 2.04
CA GLY A 62 -5.75 2.17 2.31
C GLY A 62 -7.12 1.49 2.38
N SER A 63 -7.28 0.32 1.75
CA SER A 63 -8.50 -0.46 1.87
C SER A 63 -8.66 -1.14 3.24
N VAL A 64 -7.55 -1.51 3.87
CA VAL A 64 -7.55 -2.01 5.25
C VAL A 64 -7.90 -0.87 6.21
N LEU A 65 -7.23 0.27 6.06
CA LEU A 65 -7.48 1.46 6.88
C LEU A 65 -8.92 1.96 6.73
N GLY A 66 -9.46 1.95 5.50
CA GLY A 66 -10.84 2.36 5.23
C GLY A 66 -11.88 1.49 5.93
N VAL A 67 -11.66 0.17 5.98
CA VAL A 67 -12.52 -0.76 6.75
C VAL A 67 -12.44 -0.47 8.25
N TRP A 68 -11.25 -0.32 8.82
CA TRP A 68 -11.08 0.00 10.24
C TRP A 68 -11.72 1.33 10.61
N LEU A 69 -11.61 2.33 9.73
CA LEU A 69 -12.23 3.63 9.92
C LEU A 69 -13.77 3.53 9.87
N ALA A 70 -14.31 2.80 8.88
CA ALA A 70 -15.75 2.60 8.74
C ALA A 70 -16.34 1.77 9.89
N GLU A 71 -15.59 0.81 10.43
CA GLU A 71 -15.96 0.03 11.61
C GLU A 71 -16.04 0.91 12.86
N LYS A 72 -15.05 1.79 13.06
CA LYS A 72 -14.93 2.59 14.28
C LYS A 72 -15.81 3.86 14.28
N TYR A 73 -16.04 4.46 13.11
CA TYR A 73 -16.74 5.74 12.94
C TYR A 73 -17.79 5.69 11.82
N PRO A 74 -18.76 4.77 11.87
CA PRO A 74 -19.76 4.59 10.81
C PRO A 74 -20.67 5.81 10.65
N GLU A 75 -20.84 6.62 11.68
CA GLU A 75 -21.65 7.83 11.68
C GLU A 75 -21.08 8.92 10.76
N ASP A 76 -19.78 8.93 10.50
CA ASP A 76 -19.09 9.94 9.69
C ASP A 76 -18.95 9.54 8.21
N ILE A 77 -19.30 8.29 7.88
CA ILE A 77 -19.06 7.71 6.57
C ILE A 77 -20.37 7.46 5.83
N LEU A 78 -20.50 8.08 4.65
CA LEU A 78 -21.63 7.88 3.74
C LEU A 78 -21.51 6.57 2.97
N ALA A 79 -20.32 6.30 2.47
CA ALA A 79 -20.00 5.08 1.73
C ALA A 79 -18.49 4.78 1.78
N TYR A 80 -18.15 3.51 1.63
CA TYR A 80 -16.79 3.04 1.51
C TYR A 80 -16.60 2.32 0.17
N VAL A 81 -15.49 2.62 -0.53
CA VAL A 81 -15.10 1.96 -1.78
C VAL A 81 -13.69 1.39 -1.60
N GLY A 82 -13.58 0.08 -1.60
CA GLY A 82 -12.30 -0.64 -1.57
C GLY A 82 -11.79 -0.93 -2.98
N VAL A 83 -10.55 -0.55 -3.27
CA VAL A 83 -9.87 -0.85 -4.53
C VAL A 83 -8.64 -1.72 -4.24
N GLY A 84 -8.55 -2.89 -4.87
CA GLY A 84 -7.54 -3.88 -4.52
C GLY A 84 -7.66 -4.27 -3.04
N GLN A 85 -8.88 -4.55 -2.61
CA GLN A 85 -9.24 -4.80 -1.21
C GLN A 85 -8.41 -5.93 -0.61
N CYS A 86 -7.67 -5.63 0.44
CA CYS A 86 -7.01 -6.63 1.27
C CYS A 86 -8.00 -7.10 2.36
N VAL A 87 -8.46 -8.34 2.27
CA VAL A 87 -9.43 -8.93 3.21
C VAL A 87 -8.71 -9.67 4.34
N ASP A 88 -7.75 -10.50 3.99
CA ASP A 88 -6.94 -11.29 4.91
C ASP A 88 -5.48 -11.21 4.46
N TYR A 89 -4.69 -10.41 5.16
CA TYR A 89 -3.29 -10.19 4.83
C TYR A 89 -2.46 -11.48 4.93
N ILE A 90 -2.68 -12.28 5.97
CA ILE A 90 -1.91 -13.51 6.21
C ILE A 90 -2.15 -14.49 5.06
N ARG A 91 -3.41 -14.76 4.79
CA ARG A 91 -3.83 -15.67 3.71
C ARG A 91 -3.40 -15.15 2.34
N ASN A 92 -3.46 -13.83 2.13
CA ASN A 92 -3.02 -13.21 0.88
C ASN A 92 -1.52 -13.44 0.63
N GLU A 93 -0.67 -13.33 1.65
CA GLU A 93 0.76 -13.58 1.51
C GLU A 93 1.05 -15.05 1.19
N ASP A 94 0.38 -15.98 1.86
CA ASP A 94 0.53 -17.41 1.62
C ASP A 94 0.11 -17.79 0.19
N LEU A 95 -1.09 -17.35 -0.25
CA LEU A 95 -1.59 -17.59 -1.60
C LEU A 95 -0.71 -16.93 -2.67
N SER A 96 -0.26 -15.71 -2.44
CA SER A 96 0.59 -14.97 -3.37
C SER A 96 1.94 -15.69 -3.56
N TYR A 97 2.55 -16.18 -2.48
CA TYR A 97 3.79 -16.93 -2.56
C TYR A 97 3.58 -18.28 -3.29
N ALA A 98 2.56 -19.04 -2.90
CA ALA A 98 2.25 -20.35 -3.49
C ALA A 98 2.01 -20.24 -5.01
N TRP A 99 1.18 -19.30 -5.43
CA TRP A 99 0.92 -19.05 -6.84
C TRP A 99 2.18 -18.64 -7.61
N THR A 100 3.03 -17.79 -7.01
CA THR A 100 4.27 -17.35 -7.65
C THR A 100 5.25 -18.52 -7.82
N LEU A 101 5.32 -19.42 -6.84
CA LEU A 101 6.15 -20.62 -6.88
C LEU A 101 5.66 -21.58 -7.98
N GLU A 102 4.36 -21.88 -8.00
CA GLU A 102 3.73 -22.72 -9.03
C GLU A 102 4.01 -22.20 -10.44
N LYS A 103 3.85 -20.90 -10.67
CA LYS A 103 4.16 -20.28 -11.96
C LYS A 103 5.65 -20.35 -12.33
N ALA A 104 6.53 -20.24 -11.35
CA ALA A 104 7.96 -20.39 -11.59
C ALA A 104 8.33 -21.83 -11.99
N GLU A 105 7.67 -22.83 -11.40
CA GLU A 105 7.82 -24.25 -11.72
C GLU A 105 7.27 -24.56 -13.12
N GLU A 106 6.04 -24.16 -13.42
CA GLU A 106 5.41 -24.31 -14.74
C GLU A 106 6.26 -23.74 -15.88
N LEU A 107 6.89 -22.59 -15.64
CA LEU A 107 7.71 -21.90 -16.64
C LEU A 107 9.19 -22.35 -16.64
N GLY A 108 9.58 -23.25 -15.74
CA GLY A 108 10.97 -23.69 -15.59
C GLY A 108 11.95 -22.56 -15.24
N ASP A 109 11.47 -21.50 -14.56
CA ASP A 109 12.28 -20.32 -14.22
C ASP A 109 13.22 -20.60 -13.05
N LYS A 110 14.35 -21.22 -13.35
CA LYS A 110 15.37 -21.58 -12.34
C LYS A 110 15.87 -20.38 -11.52
N LYS A 111 15.88 -19.15 -12.09
CA LYS A 111 16.31 -17.96 -11.37
C LYS A 111 15.26 -17.54 -10.33
N ALA A 112 13.99 -17.54 -10.72
CA ALA A 112 12.89 -17.22 -9.80
C ALA A 112 12.80 -18.28 -8.69
N LEU A 113 12.87 -19.57 -9.03
CA LEU A 113 12.86 -20.67 -8.05
C LEU A 113 13.97 -20.51 -7.01
N LYS A 114 15.20 -20.20 -7.43
CA LYS A 114 16.31 -19.95 -6.50
C LYS A 114 16.05 -18.78 -5.55
N VAL A 115 15.40 -17.71 -6.03
CA VAL A 115 15.05 -16.56 -5.21
C VAL A 115 13.95 -16.92 -4.22
N LEU A 116 12.89 -17.60 -4.66
CA LEU A 116 11.76 -18.03 -3.83
C LEU A 116 12.22 -18.99 -2.73
N GLN A 117 13.04 -19.99 -3.07
CA GLN A 117 13.65 -20.90 -2.09
C GLN A 117 14.46 -20.15 -1.03
N LYS A 118 15.24 -19.15 -1.44
CA LYS A 118 16.06 -18.35 -0.50
C LYS A 118 15.22 -17.53 0.47
N ILE A 119 14.13 -16.91 0.02
CA ILE A 119 13.26 -16.13 0.91
C ILE A 119 12.34 -17.01 1.76
N SER A 120 12.13 -18.26 1.34
CA SER A 120 11.22 -19.25 1.94
C SER A 120 9.76 -18.79 1.97
N PRO A 121 8.76 -19.68 2.15
CA PRO A 121 7.37 -19.27 2.29
C PRO A 121 7.16 -18.42 3.57
N PRO A 122 6.22 -17.47 3.53
CA PRO A 122 5.86 -16.71 4.71
C PRO A 122 5.23 -17.61 5.79
N LYS A 123 5.32 -17.20 7.05
CA LYS A 123 4.59 -17.80 8.17
C LYS A 123 3.79 -16.70 8.86
N ASN A 124 2.50 -16.89 8.99
CA ASN A 124 1.59 -15.86 9.51
C ASN A 124 1.74 -14.52 8.76
N GLY A 125 1.85 -14.56 7.43
CA GLY A 125 2.04 -13.39 6.58
C GLY A 125 3.44 -12.79 6.60
N MET A 126 4.39 -13.35 7.37
CA MET A 126 5.72 -12.77 7.59
C MET A 126 6.83 -13.68 7.04
N TYR A 127 7.74 -13.11 6.27
CA TYR A 127 8.97 -13.79 5.85
C TYR A 127 10.00 -13.79 6.97
N LYS A 128 10.67 -14.93 7.17
CA LYS A 128 11.62 -15.14 8.27
C LYS A 128 12.82 -14.18 8.22
N GLU A 129 13.38 -13.96 7.03
CA GLU A 129 14.54 -13.09 6.84
C GLU A 129 14.11 -11.77 6.21
N ASN A 130 14.46 -10.64 6.82
CA ASN A 130 14.21 -9.31 6.29
C ASN A 130 12.91 -9.23 5.46
N HIS A 131 11.80 -9.30 6.15
CA HIS A 131 10.43 -9.36 5.62
C HIS A 131 10.23 -8.42 4.43
N ARG A 132 10.60 -7.15 4.56
CA ARG A 132 10.45 -6.15 3.51
C ARG A 132 11.24 -6.49 2.24
N LYS A 133 12.49 -6.90 2.35
CA LYS A 133 13.29 -7.30 1.17
C LYS A 133 12.73 -8.55 0.51
N SER A 134 12.19 -9.46 1.30
CA SER A 134 11.60 -10.71 0.81
C SER A 134 10.30 -10.45 0.07
N ILE A 135 9.41 -9.60 0.61
CA ILE A 135 8.20 -9.14 -0.08
C ILE A 135 8.57 -8.51 -1.43
N ILE A 136 9.51 -7.57 -1.47
CA ILE A 136 9.90 -6.89 -2.71
C ILE A 136 10.37 -7.91 -3.76
N LYS A 137 11.17 -8.90 -3.38
CA LYS A 137 11.64 -9.95 -4.29
C LYS A 137 10.49 -10.81 -4.80
N GLN A 138 9.61 -11.25 -3.91
CA GLN A 138 8.44 -12.05 -4.28
C GLN A 138 7.51 -11.26 -5.21
N ARG A 139 7.21 -9.99 -4.90
CA ARG A 139 6.37 -9.12 -5.74
C ARG A 139 6.98 -8.87 -7.13
N ALA A 140 8.30 -8.73 -7.24
CA ALA A 140 8.97 -8.60 -8.53
C ALA A 140 8.76 -9.82 -9.42
N ILE A 141 8.78 -11.04 -8.85
CA ILE A 141 8.52 -12.28 -9.58
C ILE A 141 7.03 -12.41 -9.91
N LEU A 142 6.14 -12.15 -8.95
CA LEU A 142 4.69 -12.13 -9.12
C LEU A 142 4.30 -11.20 -10.29
N HIS A 143 4.87 -10.01 -10.30
CA HIS A 143 4.63 -9.01 -11.34
C HIS A 143 5.12 -9.49 -12.72
N LYS A 144 6.30 -10.10 -12.77
CA LYS A 144 6.87 -10.71 -13.97
C LYS A 144 5.91 -11.72 -14.62
N TYR A 145 5.14 -12.44 -13.80
CA TYR A 145 4.18 -13.45 -14.26
C TYR A 145 2.76 -12.90 -14.49
N GLY A 146 2.55 -11.60 -14.29
CA GLY A 146 1.25 -10.95 -14.47
C GLY A 146 0.27 -11.12 -13.31
N GLY A 147 0.76 -11.57 -12.15
CA GLY A 147 -0.08 -11.79 -10.96
C GLY A 147 -0.38 -10.52 -10.15
N ALA A 148 0.25 -9.39 -10.48
CA ALA A 148 0.03 -8.14 -9.76
C ALA A 148 -1.09 -7.27 -10.37
N ASN A 149 -1.13 -7.17 -11.71
CA ASN A 149 -2.09 -6.34 -12.43
C ASN A 149 -2.81 -7.13 -13.50
N TYR A 150 -4.13 -6.98 -13.58
CA TYR A 150 -4.96 -7.67 -14.57
C TYR A 150 -4.57 -7.33 -16.02
N SER A 151 -4.27 -6.07 -16.30
CA SER A 151 -4.08 -5.57 -17.67
C SER A 151 -2.62 -5.41 -18.11
N SER A 152 -1.65 -5.53 -17.20
CA SER A 152 -0.25 -5.26 -17.52
C SER A 152 0.67 -6.40 -17.12
N ARG A 153 1.39 -6.95 -18.11
CA ARG A 153 2.53 -7.88 -17.92
C ARG A 153 3.88 -7.15 -17.99
N LYS A 154 3.86 -5.81 -17.95
CA LYS A 154 5.10 -5.02 -18.01
C LYS A 154 5.86 -5.17 -16.69
N PRO A 155 7.18 -5.17 -16.70
CA PRO A 155 7.97 -5.15 -15.47
C PRO A 155 7.61 -3.94 -14.61
N TYR A 156 7.53 -4.11 -13.30
CA TYR A 156 7.14 -3.05 -12.34
C TYR A 156 7.94 -1.75 -12.51
N TRP A 157 9.24 -1.84 -12.83
CA TRP A 157 10.07 -0.66 -13.06
C TRP A 157 9.62 0.17 -14.28
N GLN A 158 8.99 -0.46 -15.30
CA GLN A 158 8.42 0.27 -16.44
C GLN A 158 7.15 1.00 -16.04
N GLU A 159 6.29 0.39 -15.24
CA GLU A 159 5.10 1.07 -14.72
C GLU A 159 5.52 2.23 -13.82
N LEU A 160 6.47 2.03 -12.92
CA LEU A 160 7.02 3.09 -12.08
C LEU A 160 7.57 4.26 -12.91
N LEU A 161 8.43 4.00 -13.89
CA LEU A 161 9.07 5.03 -14.70
C LEU A 161 8.11 5.77 -15.63
N PHE A 162 7.20 5.06 -16.28
CA PHE A 162 6.38 5.64 -17.35
C PHE A 162 5.00 6.08 -16.91
N HIS A 163 4.51 5.59 -15.76
CA HIS A 163 3.19 5.94 -15.25
C HIS A 163 3.23 6.64 -13.90
N GLU A 164 3.85 6.04 -12.89
CA GLU A 164 3.81 6.57 -11.52
C GLU A 164 4.73 7.78 -11.34
N LEU A 165 5.99 7.68 -11.76
CA LEU A 165 6.98 8.75 -11.57
C LEU A 165 6.61 10.07 -12.27
N PRO A 166 6.09 10.09 -13.52
CA PRO A 166 5.63 11.32 -14.14
C PRO A 166 4.45 11.98 -13.41
N ILE A 167 3.56 11.18 -12.81
CA ILE A 167 2.46 11.69 -11.99
C ILE A 167 3.03 12.27 -10.69
N MET A 168 3.90 11.53 -10.02
CA MET A 168 4.55 12.00 -8.80
C MET A 168 5.35 13.29 -9.02
N LEU A 169 6.06 13.44 -10.14
CA LEU A 169 6.84 14.64 -10.47
C LEU A 169 5.98 15.88 -10.76
N LYS A 170 4.69 15.72 -11.06
CA LYS A 170 3.75 16.85 -11.16
C LYS A 170 3.33 17.38 -9.80
N GLU A 171 3.23 16.50 -8.81
CA GLU A 171 2.71 16.81 -7.48
C GLU A 171 3.84 17.05 -6.45
N TYR A 172 4.99 16.41 -6.66
CA TYR A 172 6.10 16.41 -5.71
C TYR A 172 7.42 16.77 -6.38
N SER A 173 8.26 17.55 -5.70
CA SER A 173 9.67 17.72 -6.09
C SER A 173 10.45 16.41 -5.93
N VAL A 174 11.59 16.28 -6.61
CA VAL A 174 12.49 15.13 -6.49
C VAL A 174 12.87 14.83 -5.03
N LEU A 175 13.13 15.87 -4.23
CA LEU A 175 13.44 15.70 -2.80
C LEU A 175 12.26 15.15 -2.00
N GLN A 176 11.02 15.53 -2.35
CA GLN A 176 9.81 15.01 -1.74
C GLN A 176 9.56 13.56 -2.11
N ILE A 177 9.82 13.17 -3.36
CA ILE A 177 9.76 11.76 -3.81
C ILE A 177 10.78 10.91 -3.04
N ILE A 178 12.02 11.42 -2.83
CA ILE A 178 13.03 10.73 -2.02
C ILE A 178 12.54 10.57 -0.56
N LYS A 179 11.90 11.58 0.01
CA LYS A 179 11.29 11.49 1.35
C LYS A 179 10.15 10.47 1.38
N TYR A 180 9.28 10.47 0.37
CA TYR A 180 8.20 9.49 0.22
C TYR A 180 8.74 8.05 0.24
N ILE A 181 9.73 7.75 -0.60
CA ILE A 181 10.37 6.43 -0.66
C ILE A 181 11.01 6.04 0.69
N LYS A 182 11.67 6.99 1.36
CA LYS A 182 12.25 6.76 2.69
C LYS A 182 11.18 6.53 3.76
N GLY A 183 10.07 7.27 3.71
CA GLY A 183 8.95 7.13 4.62
C GLY A 183 8.29 5.76 4.54
N VAL A 184 8.01 5.26 3.34
CA VAL A 184 7.52 3.89 3.12
C VAL A 184 8.44 2.84 3.75
N SER A 185 9.73 3.17 3.95
CA SER A 185 10.69 2.30 4.63
C SER A 185 10.47 2.15 6.13
N TYR A 186 9.71 3.04 6.72
CA TYR A 186 9.40 3.05 8.16
C TYR A 186 7.96 2.65 8.46
N SER A 187 7.17 2.25 7.46
CA SER A 187 5.85 1.68 7.72
C SER A 187 5.99 0.46 8.64
N PRO A 188 5.13 0.31 9.66
CA PRO A 188 5.21 -0.81 10.59
C PRO A 188 4.97 -2.12 9.84
N ASN A 189 5.70 -3.13 10.24
CA ASN A 189 5.44 -4.51 9.86
C ASN A 189 4.16 -5.01 10.51
#